data_af747398d78aa00ce125564578fe8269
#
_entry.id   af747398d78aa00ce125564578fe8269
#
_cell.length_a   1.000
_cell.length_b   1.000
_cell.length_c   1.000
_cell.angle_alpha   90.00
_cell.angle_beta   90.00
_cell.angle_gamma   90.00
#
_symmetry.space_group_name_H-M   'P 1'
#
loop_
_entity.id
_entity.type
_entity.pdbx_description
1 polymer ?
#
loop_
_entity_poly.entity_id
_entity_poly.type
_entity_poly.pdbx_seq_one_letter_code
_entity_poly.pdbx_strand_id
1 'polypeptide(L)'
;MAIPILNAMTVDVEDFFHVSAFESVIDPSQWKEYQPRVDGNTRRLLDLFAKYNVKSTFFVLGWVAERFPELITEIHRQGHEIASHGYAHRRATSQSRNEFKEDVMRSKEHLEGLIGERVTGYRAPSFSIGYDNEWAFEVLTELDFGYSSSTYPVKHDLYGTPDWPRFTYKRKEGIIEIPIPTLKLMGKQ
;
A
#
# COMPACT_ATOMS: atom_id res chain seq x y z
N MET A 1 -25.78 22.51 2.89
CA MET A 1 -24.34 22.75 2.68
C MET A 1 -23.78 21.56 1.90
N ALA A 2 -23.06 21.79 0.82
CA ALA A 2 -22.40 20.69 0.08
C ALA A 2 -21.30 20.12 0.98
N ILE A 3 -21.24 18.78 1.09
CA ILE A 3 -20.14 18.09 1.78
C ILE A 3 -18.88 18.36 0.95
N PRO A 4 -17.79 18.90 1.54
CA PRO A 4 -16.57 19.11 0.79
C PRO A 4 -16.02 17.78 0.26
N ILE A 5 -15.61 17.76 -1.01
CA ILE A 5 -14.92 16.60 -1.58
C ILE A 5 -13.51 16.61 -1.00
N LEU A 6 -13.18 15.54 -0.25
CA LEU A 6 -11.84 15.32 0.27
C LEU A 6 -11.10 14.37 -0.67
N ASN A 7 -9.91 14.76 -1.09
CA ASN A 7 -9.00 13.91 -1.84
C ASN A 7 -7.89 13.40 -0.90
N ALA A 8 -7.58 12.12 -0.98
CA ALA A 8 -6.45 11.54 -0.26
C ALA A 8 -5.22 11.49 -1.17
N MET A 9 -4.10 12.04 -0.70
CA MET A 9 -2.80 11.85 -1.32
C MET A 9 -2.18 10.60 -0.72
N THR A 10 -1.67 9.71 -1.57
CA THR A 10 -1.00 8.48 -1.12
C THR A 10 0.34 8.29 -1.82
N VAL A 11 1.28 7.66 -1.14
CA VAL A 11 2.62 7.36 -1.65
C VAL A 11 2.94 5.92 -1.29
N ASP A 12 3.36 5.12 -2.27
CA ASP A 12 3.91 3.80 -2.02
C ASP A 12 5.43 3.96 -1.82
N VAL A 13 5.92 3.53 -0.64
CA VAL A 13 7.32 3.72 -0.24
C VAL A 13 8.10 2.46 -0.60
N GLU A 14 8.57 2.46 -1.83
CA GLU A 14 9.30 1.38 -2.46
C GLU A 14 10.37 1.91 -3.42
N ASP A 15 11.29 1.05 -3.84
CA ASP A 15 12.30 1.39 -4.85
C ASP A 15 11.99 0.69 -6.18
N PHE A 16 12.63 1.14 -7.26
CA PHE A 16 12.41 0.61 -8.62
C PHE A 16 12.62 -0.91 -8.73
N PHE A 17 13.51 -1.47 -7.91
CA PHE A 17 13.81 -2.90 -7.93
C PHE A 17 12.77 -3.77 -7.19
N HIS A 18 11.81 -3.17 -6.50
CA HIS A 18 10.70 -3.89 -5.87
C HIS A 18 9.54 -4.14 -6.83
N VAL A 19 9.39 -3.30 -7.87
CA VAL A 19 8.17 -3.30 -8.71
C VAL A 19 8.05 -4.57 -9.55
N SER A 20 6.83 -5.06 -9.69
CA SER A 20 6.53 -6.28 -10.46
C SER A 20 7.00 -6.26 -11.90
N ALA A 21 7.19 -5.07 -12.50
CA ALA A 21 7.72 -4.94 -13.84
C ALA A 21 9.15 -5.49 -14.00
N PHE A 22 9.92 -5.58 -12.93
CA PHE A 22 11.29 -6.10 -12.92
C PHE A 22 11.45 -7.47 -12.28
N GLU A 23 10.37 -8.08 -11.78
CA GLU A 23 10.43 -9.37 -11.06
C GLU A 23 11.03 -10.52 -11.88
N SER A 24 11.00 -10.43 -13.23
CA SER A 24 11.61 -11.43 -14.10
C SER A 24 13.14 -11.26 -14.29
N VAL A 25 13.69 -10.12 -13.89
CA VAL A 25 15.11 -9.76 -14.10
C VAL A 25 15.83 -9.38 -12.82
N ILE A 26 15.12 -9.07 -11.75
CA ILE A 26 15.68 -8.72 -10.46
C ILE A 26 15.14 -9.68 -9.41
N ASP A 27 16.02 -10.55 -8.91
CA ASP A 27 15.67 -11.45 -7.81
C ASP A 27 15.65 -10.67 -6.47
N PRO A 28 14.64 -10.88 -5.60
CA PRO A 28 14.58 -10.24 -4.29
C PRO A 28 15.82 -10.43 -3.42
N SER A 29 16.54 -11.55 -3.57
CA SER A 29 17.81 -11.78 -2.85
C SER A 29 18.91 -10.78 -3.20
N GLN A 30 18.82 -10.16 -4.38
CA GLN A 30 19.77 -9.18 -4.91
C GLN A 30 19.41 -7.72 -4.55
N TRP A 31 18.26 -7.45 -3.94
CA TRP A 31 17.85 -6.08 -3.60
C TRP A 31 18.90 -5.32 -2.77
N LYS A 32 19.70 -6.04 -1.98
CA LYS A 32 20.77 -5.43 -1.17
C LYS A 32 21.96 -4.93 -2.00
N GLU A 33 22.08 -5.37 -3.23
CA GLU A 33 23.17 -5.02 -4.16
C GLU A 33 22.85 -3.72 -4.92
N TYR A 34 21.57 -3.36 -5.02
CA TYR A 34 21.16 -2.14 -5.69
C TYR A 34 21.29 -0.93 -4.77
N GLN A 35 21.72 0.19 -5.35
CA GLN A 35 21.74 1.45 -4.63
C GLN A 35 20.32 1.97 -4.44
N PRO A 36 19.83 2.10 -3.22
CA PRO A 36 18.48 2.56 -2.97
C PRO A 36 18.34 4.05 -3.23
N ARG A 37 17.19 4.43 -3.79
CA ARG A 37 16.79 5.82 -4.05
C ARG A 37 15.60 6.24 -3.19
N VAL A 38 14.94 5.28 -2.55
CA VAL A 38 13.69 5.49 -1.79
C VAL A 38 13.86 6.53 -0.69
N ASP A 39 14.94 6.50 0.10
CA ASP A 39 15.16 7.45 1.20
C ASP A 39 15.25 8.89 0.68
N GLY A 40 16.15 9.17 -0.25
CA GLY A 40 16.34 10.52 -0.79
C GLY A 40 15.13 11.05 -1.55
N ASN A 41 14.42 10.19 -2.29
CA ASN A 41 13.23 10.59 -3.03
C ASN A 41 12.04 10.86 -2.10
N THR A 42 11.86 10.03 -1.07
CA THR A 42 10.79 10.23 -0.09
C THR A 42 11.01 11.52 0.72
N ARG A 43 12.24 11.84 1.11
CA ARG A 43 12.55 13.11 1.79
C ARG A 43 12.23 14.33 0.93
N ARG A 44 12.49 14.28 -0.39
CA ARG A 44 12.10 15.35 -1.32
C ARG A 44 10.57 15.51 -1.39
N LEU A 45 9.80 14.42 -1.32
CA LEU A 45 8.34 14.49 -1.24
C LEU A 45 7.89 15.09 0.09
N LEU A 46 8.52 14.73 1.21
CA LEU A 46 8.21 15.31 2.51
C LEU A 46 8.44 16.83 2.52
N ASP A 47 9.55 17.31 1.96
CA ASP A 47 9.82 18.75 1.80
C ASP A 47 8.74 19.44 0.96
N LEU A 48 8.32 18.80 -0.14
CA LEU A 48 7.26 19.31 -0.99
C LEU A 48 5.91 19.39 -0.26
N PHE A 49 5.55 18.32 0.47
CA PHE A 49 4.30 18.28 1.23
C PHE A 49 4.29 19.28 2.37
N ALA A 50 5.43 19.44 3.07
CA ALA A 50 5.58 20.47 4.10
C ALA A 50 5.39 21.88 3.53
N LYS A 51 6.01 22.17 2.37
CA LYS A 51 5.88 23.47 1.68
C LYS A 51 4.44 23.83 1.35
N TYR A 52 3.61 22.85 0.99
CA TYR A 52 2.20 23.06 0.62
C TYR A 52 1.20 22.67 1.71
N ASN A 53 1.68 22.35 2.91
CA ASN A 53 0.86 21.91 4.04
C ASN A 53 -0.07 20.73 3.67
N VAL A 54 0.44 19.78 2.91
CA VAL A 54 -0.27 18.56 2.50
C VAL A 54 0.07 17.43 3.46
N LYS A 55 -0.93 16.68 3.91
CA LYS A 55 -0.76 15.39 4.59
C LYS A 55 -1.09 14.25 3.64
N SER A 56 -0.45 13.12 3.83
CA SER A 56 -0.52 11.97 2.94
C SER A 56 -0.48 10.68 3.76
N THR A 57 -1.00 9.61 3.18
CA THR A 57 -0.78 8.23 3.66
C THR A 57 0.40 7.63 2.90
N PHE A 58 1.38 7.13 3.64
CA PHE A 58 2.54 6.43 3.10
C PHE A 58 2.37 4.92 3.32
N PHE A 59 2.16 4.19 2.24
CA PHE A 59 2.13 2.73 2.26
C PHE A 59 3.55 2.20 2.16
N VAL A 60 4.07 1.67 3.27
CA VAL A 60 5.49 1.35 3.44
C VAL A 60 5.72 -0.15 3.36
N LEU A 61 6.71 -0.57 2.56
CA LEU A 61 7.23 -1.93 2.62
C LEU A 61 8.00 -2.18 3.92
N GLY A 62 7.73 -3.30 4.57
CA GLY A 62 8.47 -3.72 5.77
C GLY A 62 9.98 -3.82 5.50
N TRP A 63 10.38 -4.27 4.31
CA TRP A 63 11.78 -4.31 3.89
C TRP A 63 12.43 -2.92 3.86
N VAL A 64 11.71 -1.89 3.42
CA VAL A 64 12.19 -0.50 3.44
C VAL A 64 12.27 0.02 4.87
N ALA A 65 11.26 -0.27 5.69
CA ALA A 65 11.23 0.13 7.09
C ALA A 65 12.40 -0.46 7.89
N GLU A 66 12.76 -1.72 7.64
CA GLU A 66 13.91 -2.38 8.29
C GLU A 66 15.24 -1.71 7.92
N ARG A 67 15.38 -1.22 6.69
CA ARG A 67 16.64 -0.60 6.22
C ARG A 67 16.72 0.90 6.49
N PHE A 68 15.60 1.58 6.54
CA PHE A 68 15.50 3.04 6.70
C PHE A 68 14.53 3.41 7.84
N PRO A 69 14.75 2.92 9.07
CA PRO A 69 13.83 3.16 10.19
C PRO A 69 13.67 4.65 10.51
N GLU A 70 14.74 5.42 10.32
CA GLU A 70 14.71 6.87 10.54
C GLU A 70 13.81 7.60 9.53
N LEU A 71 13.73 7.10 8.29
CA LEU A 71 12.81 7.65 7.30
C LEU A 71 11.36 7.48 7.74
N ILE A 72 11.00 6.28 8.23
CA ILE A 72 9.63 5.97 8.65
C ILE A 72 9.24 6.82 9.86
N THR A 73 10.14 6.93 10.83
CA THR A 73 9.95 7.80 11.99
C THR A 73 9.80 9.27 11.58
N GLU A 74 10.56 9.73 10.58
CA GLU A 74 10.46 11.10 10.05
C GLU A 74 9.12 11.35 9.37
N ILE A 75 8.64 10.44 8.53
CA ILE A 75 7.33 10.52 7.89
C ILE A 75 6.23 10.68 8.97
N HIS A 76 6.25 9.80 9.97
CA HIS A 76 5.30 9.82 11.09
C HIS A 76 5.40 11.11 11.90
N ARG A 77 6.61 11.55 12.27
CA ARG A 77 6.85 12.78 13.04
C ARG A 77 6.35 14.04 12.32
N GLN A 78 6.36 14.04 10.99
CA GLN A 78 5.77 15.11 10.18
C GLN A 78 4.24 15.07 10.12
N GLY A 79 3.60 14.11 10.78
CA GLY A 79 2.14 13.96 10.88
C GLY A 79 1.49 13.38 9.63
N HIS A 80 2.22 12.56 8.88
CA HIS A 80 1.69 11.71 7.83
C HIS A 80 1.25 10.37 8.41
N GLU A 81 0.28 9.73 7.77
CA GLU A 81 -0.13 8.38 8.13
C GLU A 81 0.88 7.36 7.60
N ILE A 82 1.25 6.37 8.44
CA ILE A 82 1.96 5.17 8.03
C ILE A 82 0.96 4.03 7.85
N ALA A 83 0.99 3.41 6.69
CA ALA A 83 0.20 2.24 6.34
C ALA A 83 1.12 1.14 5.79
N SER A 84 0.67 -0.11 5.79
CA SER A 84 1.47 -1.24 5.32
C SER A 84 1.31 -1.47 3.81
N HIS A 85 2.43 -1.73 3.13
CA HIS A 85 2.49 -2.22 1.74
C HIS A 85 2.97 -3.68 1.64
N GLY A 86 2.74 -4.48 2.70
CA GLY A 86 3.35 -5.79 2.86
C GLY A 86 4.82 -5.68 3.27
N TYR A 87 5.50 -6.83 3.43
CA TYR A 87 6.90 -6.83 3.82
C TYR A 87 7.84 -6.81 2.60
N ALA A 88 7.65 -7.73 1.66
CA ALA A 88 8.58 -8.02 0.55
C ALA A 88 8.00 -7.75 -0.85
N HIS A 89 7.05 -6.85 -0.98
CA HIS A 89 6.37 -6.52 -2.24
C HIS A 89 5.82 -7.75 -3.01
N ARG A 90 5.46 -8.82 -2.28
CA ARG A 90 4.88 -10.02 -2.89
C ARG A 90 3.40 -9.78 -3.22
N ARG A 91 3.04 -10.02 -4.48
CA ARG A 91 1.62 -9.91 -4.88
C ARG A 91 0.76 -10.91 -4.09
N ALA A 92 -0.43 -10.50 -3.66
CA ALA A 92 -1.37 -11.38 -2.96
C ALA A 92 -1.77 -12.60 -3.82
N THR A 93 -1.77 -12.45 -5.15
CA THR A 93 -2.02 -13.53 -6.11
C THR A 93 -0.94 -14.60 -6.16
N SER A 94 0.29 -14.31 -5.70
CA SER A 94 1.42 -15.24 -5.71
C SER A 94 1.66 -15.90 -4.36
N GLN A 95 0.75 -15.73 -3.40
CA GLN A 95 0.87 -16.22 -2.04
C GLN A 95 -0.31 -17.09 -1.66
N SER A 96 -0.05 -18.11 -0.84
CA SER A 96 -1.11 -18.76 -0.08
C SER A 96 -1.64 -17.83 1.01
N ARG A 97 -2.83 -18.13 1.55
CA ARG A 97 -3.41 -17.37 2.66
C ARG A 97 -2.45 -17.22 3.86
N ASN A 98 -1.74 -18.29 4.21
CA ASN A 98 -0.81 -18.27 5.35
C ASN A 98 0.43 -17.41 5.06
N GLU A 99 1.04 -17.55 3.88
CA GLU A 99 2.18 -16.72 3.48
C GLU A 99 1.81 -15.23 3.45
N PHE A 100 0.64 -14.91 2.93
CA PHE A 100 0.12 -13.53 2.93
C PHE A 100 -0.07 -13.01 4.35
N LYS A 101 -0.65 -13.82 5.25
CA LYS A 101 -0.84 -13.44 6.65
C LYS A 101 0.50 -13.16 7.34
N GLU A 102 1.48 -14.02 7.14
CA GLU A 102 2.83 -13.86 7.72
C GLU A 102 3.53 -12.61 7.19
N ASP A 103 3.49 -12.37 5.87
CA ASP A 103 4.10 -11.20 5.23
C ASP A 103 3.49 -9.89 5.76
N VAL A 104 2.16 -9.82 5.80
CA VAL A 104 1.42 -8.65 6.25
C VAL A 104 1.60 -8.41 7.75
N MET A 105 1.52 -9.46 8.56
CA MET A 105 1.71 -9.39 10.02
C MET A 105 3.12 -8.89 10.35
N ARG A 106 4.15 -9.46 9.73
CA ARG A 106 5.54 -9.04 9.90
C ARG A 106 5.73 -7.56 9.58
N SER A 107 5.15 -7.09 8.47
CA SER A 107 5.21 -5.68 8.09
C SER A 107 4.53 -4.79 9.13
N LYS A 108 3.32 -5.15 9.54
CA LYS A 108 2.53 -4.39 10.52
C LYS A 108 3.26 -4.24 11.84
N GLU A 109 3.70 -5.36 12.44
CA GLU A 109 4.41 -5.37 13.72
C GLU A 109 5.69 -4.53 13.68
N HIS A 110 6.43 -4.60 12.57
CA HIS A 110 7.65 -3.82 12.41
C HIS A 110 7.36 -2.32 12.33
N LEU A 111 6.37 -1.90 11.53
CA LEU A 111 5.96 -0.51 11.42
C LEU A 111 5.42 0.04 12.75
N GLU A 112 4.54 -0.70 13.43
CA GLU A 112 4.01 -0.33 14.74
C GLU A 112 5.12 -0.19 15.78
N GLY A 113 6.12 -1.08 15.75
CA GLY A 113 7.31 -0.99 16.63
C GLY A 113 8.14 0.26 16.41
N LEU A 114 8.21 0.78 15.17
CA LEU A 114 8.96 1.99 14.85
C LEU A 114 8.22 3.28 15.25
N ILE A 115 6.91 3.33 15.05
CA ILE A 115 6.14 4.56 15.26
C ILE A 115 5.42 4.63 16.62
N GLY A 116 5.31 3.51 17.34
CA GLY A 116 4.60 3.42 18.63
C GLY A 116 3.08 3.55 18.52
N GLU A 117 2.51 3.47 17.32
CA GLU A 117 1.08 3.60 17.06
C GLU A 117 0.58 2.46 16.16
N ARG A 118 -0.74 2.22 16.17
CA ARG A 118 -1.36 1.17 15.35
C ARG A 118 -1.34 1.54 13.87
N VAL A 119 -0.96 0.57 13.04
CA VAL A 119 -1.06 0.64 11.58
C VAL A 119 -2.39 0.05 11.14
N THR A 120 -3.30 0.88 10.66
CA THR A 120 -4.68 0.48 10.32
C THR A 120 -4.96 0.42 8.82
N GLY A 121 -4.06 0.93 7.99
CA GLY A 121 -4.18 0.94 6.53
C GLY A 121 -3.29 -0.10 5.85
N TYR A 122 -3.80 -0.72 4.78
CA TYR A 122 -3.06 -1.66 3.95
C TYR A 122 -3.25 -1.37 2.46
N ARG A 123 -2.18 -1.56 1.68
CA ARG A 123 -2.26 -1.62 0.20
C ARG A 123 -1.50 -2.83 -0.30
N ALA A 124 -2.15 -3.66 -1.12
CA ALA A 124 -1.50 -4.81 -1.73
C ALA A 124 -0.52 -4.36 -2.83
N PRO A 125 0.71 -4.91 -2.86
CA PRO A 125 1.62 -4.74 -3.97
C PRO A 125 0.94 -4.99 -5.31
N SER A 126 1.15 -4.07 -6.27
CA SER A 126 0.54 -4.14 -7.61
C SER A 126 -1.00 -4.27 -7.60
N PHE A 127 -1.70 -3.75 -6.58
CA PHE A 127 -3.16 -3.84 -6.46
C PHE A 127 -3.70 -5.26 -6.67
N SER A 128 -3.01 -6.25 -6.13
CA SER A 128 -3.15 -7.66 -6.47
C SER A 128 -4.25 -8.41 -5.71
N ILE A 129 -5.19 -7.70 -5.07
CA ILE A 129 -6.39 -8.32 -4.52
C ILE A 129 -7.51 -8.23 -5.56
N GLY A 130 -8.07 -9.38 -5.92
CA GLY A 130 -9.09 -9.52 -6.95
C GLY A 130 -10.02 -10.71 -6.70
N TYR A 131 -10.70 -11.17 -7.76
CA TYR A 131 -11.75 -12.20 -7.68
C TYR A 131 -11.28 -13.53 -7.08
N ASP A 132 -10.04 -13.94 -7.36
CA ASP A 132 -9.53 -15.26 -6.99
C ASP A 132 -8.93 -15.30 -5.58
N ASN A 133 -8.74 -14.14 -4.95
CA ASN A 133 -8.08 -14.04 -3.65
C ASN A 133 -8.77 -13.05 -2.69
N GLU A 134 -10.10 -12.96 -2.76
CA GLU A 134 -10.89 -12.14 -1.82
C GLU A 134 -10.66 -12.51 -0.35
N TRP A 135 -10.20 -13.74 -0.06
CA TRP A 135 -9.78 -14.19 1.26
C TRP A 135 -8.72 -13.27 1.91
N ALA A 136 -8.01 -12.46 1.11
CA ALA A 136 -7.05 -11.49 1.62
C ALA A 136 -7.73 -10.44 2.53
N PHE A 137 -8.97 -10.03 2.23
CA PHE A 137 -9.72 -9.12 3.10
C PHE A 137 -10.09 -9.73 4.45
N GLU A 138 -10.34 -11.05 4.50
CA GLU A 138 -10.56 -11.75 5.76
C GLU A 138 -9.28 -11.71 6.60
N VAL A 139 -8.13 -12.00 5.99
CA VAL A 139 -6.82 -11.93 6.66
C VAL A 139 -6.53 -10.52 7.18
N LEU A 140 -6.79 -9.49 6.39
CA LEU A 140 -6.60 -8.10 6.82
C LEU A 140 -7.51 -7.77 8.03
N THR A 141 -8.75 -8.25 8.03
CA THR A 141 -9.67 -8.09 9.17
C THR A 141 -9.19 -8.85 10.41
N GLU A 142 -8.71 -10.09 10.25
CA GLU A 142 -8.09 -10.88 11.33
C GLU A 142 -6.87 -10.19 11.96
N LEU A 143 -6.14 -9.41 11.16
CA LEU A 143 -4.97 -8.63 11.59
C LEU A 143 -5.33 -7.20 12.06
N ASP A 144 -6.62 -6.92 12.27
CA ASP A 144 -7.09 -5.61 12.76
C ASP A 144 -6.76 -4.42 11.85
N PHE A 145 -6.75 -4.61 10.53
CA PHE A 145 -6.73 -3.49 9.61
C PHE A 145 -8.13 -2.87 9.50
N GLY A 146 -8.19 -1.54 9.57
CA GLY A 146 -9.44 -0.78 9.44
C GLY A 146 -9.84 -0.55 7.99
N TYR A 147 -8.85 -0.41 7.10
CA TYR A 147 -9.09 -0.21 5.68
C TYR A 147 -8.01 -0.83 4.79
N SER A 148 -8.39 -1.04 3.54
CA SER A 148 -7.51 -1.44 2.44
C SER A 148 -7.67 -0.46 1.27
N SER A 149 -6.61 -0.28 0.48
CA SER A 149 -6.62 0.44 -0.79
C SER A 149 -5.93 -0.43 -1.85
N SER A 150 -6.47 -1.62 -2.08
CA SER A 150 -5.79 -2.69 -2.82
C SER A 150 -6.45 -3.06 -4.14
N THR A 151 -7.60 -2.44 -4.46
CA THR A 151 -8.36 -2.77 -5.67
C THR A 151 -8.29 -1.66 -6.70
N TYR A 152 -8.24 -2.07 -7.96
CA TYR A 152 -8.23 -1.15 -9.08
C TYR A 152 -9.35 -1.53 -10.05
N PRO A 153 -10.47 -0.80 -10.07
CA PRO A 153 -11.62 -1.16 -10.88
C PRO A 153 -11.45 -0.79 -12.36
N VAL A 154 -10.46 -1.41 -13.00
CA VAL A 154 -10.12 -1.32 -14.44
C VAL A 154 -9.79 -2.69 -14.98
N LYS A 155 -9.77 -2.84 -16.30
CA LYS A 155 -9.21 -4.03 -16.95
C LYS A 155 -7.71 -3.84 -17.16
N HIS A 156 -6.90 -4.72 -16.58
CA HIS A 156 -5.44 -4.73 -16.72
C HIS A 156 -4.90 -6.16 -16.73
N ASP A 157 -3.72 -6.37 -17.33
CA ASP A 157 -3.15 -7.72 -17.53
C ASP A 157 -2.66 -8.38 -16.24
N LEU A 158 -2.21 -7.59 -15.27
CA LEU A 158 -1.64 -8.09 -14.00
C LEU A 158 -2.58 -7.93 -12.79
N TYR A 159 -3.59 -7.07 -12.91
CA TYR A 159 -4.53 -6.75 -11.83
C TYR A 159 -5.81 -6.18 -12.44
N GLY A 160 -6.78 -5.90 -11.58
CA GLY A 160 -7.98 -5.20 -11.99
C GLY A 160 -9.26 -5.94 -11.71
N THR A 161 -10.23 -5.16 -11.31
CA THR A 161 -11.56 -5.62 -10.91
C THR A 161 -12.61 -4.68 -11.52
N PRO A 162 -12.79 -4.69 -12.87
CA PRO A 162 -13.60 -3.68 -13.58
C PRO A 162 -15.04 -3.58 -13.10
N ASP A 163 -15.59 -4.67 -12.55
CA ASP A 163 -16.98 -4.74 -12.07
C ASP A 163 -17.13 -4.40 -10.58
N TRP A 164 -16.01 -4.17 -9.87
CA TRP A 164 -16.07 -3.79 -8.46
C TRP A 164 -16.38 -2.29 -8.28
N PRO A 165 -16.87 -1.88 -7.08
CA PRO A 165 -17.17 -0.48 -6.81
C PRO A 165 -15.97 0.44 -7.07
N ARG A 166 -16.24 1.62 -7.67
CA ARG A 166 -15.23 2.63 -7.98
C ARG A 166 -15.00 3.64 -6.85
N PHE A 167 -15.85 3.62 -5.85
CA PHE A 167 -15.80 4.51 -4.70
C PHE A 167 -15.68 3.68 -3.43
N THR A 168 -15.24 4.32 -2.36
CA THR A 168 -15.10 3.72 -1.03
C THR A 168 -16.36 2.96 -0.64
N TYR A 169 -16.18 1.73 -0.18
CA TYR A 169 -17.28 0.85 0.25
C TYR A 169 -16.84 -0.07 1.38
N LYS A 170 -17.83 -0.54 2.15
CA LYS A 170 -17.58 -1.53 3.19
C LYS A 170 -17.73 -2.92 2.61
N ARG A 171 -16.74 -3.74 2.82
CA ARG A 171 -16.71 -5.16 2.45
C ARG A 171 -17.56 -6.00 3.41
N LYS A 172 -17.98 -7.20 2.97
CA LYS A 172 -18.70 -8.18 3.80
C LYS A 172 -17.87 -8.65 5.01
N GLU A 173 -16.55 -8.63 4.89
CA GLU A 173 -15.58 -8.96 5.93
C GLU A 173 -15.48 -7.89 7.03
N GLY A 174 -16.09 -6.72 6.82
CA GLY A 174 -16.13 -5.62 7.78
C GLY A 174 -15.11 -4.52 7.52
N ILE A 175 -14.08 -4.76 6.73
CA ILE A 175 -13.05 -3.78 6.35
C ILE A 175 -13.60 -2.78 5.32
N ILE A 176 -13.06 -1.56 5.33
CA ILE A 176 -13.35 -0.55 4.30
C ILE A 176 -12.36 -0.72 3.15
N GLU A 177 -12.86 -0.81 1.92
CA GLU A 177 -12.02 -0.73 0.73
C GLU A 177 -12.12 0.67 0.11
N ILE A 178 -10.95 1.23 -0.19
CA ILE A 178 -10.77 2.54 -0.84
C ILE A 178 -10.09 2.26 -2.19
N PRO A 179 -10.86 2.04 -3.26
CA PRO A 179 -10.29 1.70 -4.57
C PRO A 179 -9.47 2.84 -5.14
N ILE A 180 -8.53 2.49 -6.02
CA ILE A 180 -7.81 3.49 -6.82
C ILE A 180 -8.81 4.24 -7.71
N PRO A 181 -8.77 5.59 -7.72
CA PRO A 181 -9.72 6.40 -8.46
C PRO A 181 -9.60 6.17 -9.97
N THR A 182 -10.75 6.00 -10.63
CA THR A 182 -10.85 5.80 -12.07
C THR A 182 -11.81 6.82 -12.69
N LEU A 183 -11.62 7.11 -13.98
CA LEU A 183 -12.54 7.92 -14.76
C LEU A 183 -13.33 7.02 -15.73
N LYS A 184 -14.64 7.29 -15.87
CA LYS A 184 -15.44 6.72 -16.97
C LYS A 184 -15.53 7.75 -18.08
N LEU A 185 -14.98 7.43 -19.24
CA LEU A 185 -15.11 8.24 -20.44
C LEU A 185 -16.05 7.51 -21.42
N MET A 186 -17.12 8.16 -21.87
CA MET A 186 -18.07 7.60 -22.86
C MET A 186 -18.58 6.18 -22.50
N GLY A 187 -18.82 5.92 -21.21
CA GLY A 187 -19.29 4.61 -20.73
C GLY A 187 -18.21 3.52 -20.66
N LYS A 188 -16.97 3.79 -21.06
CA LYS A 188 -15.81 2.90 -20.90
C LYS A 188 -14.94 3.36 -19.70
N GLN A 189 -14.45 2.38 -18.97
CA GLN A 189 -13.56 2.53 -17.81
C GLN A 189 -12.15 2.18 -18.22
#